data_6c220bb1f7d475d77dc99a160d14d7f2
#
_entry.id   6c220bb1f7d475d77dc99a160d14d7f2
#
_cell.length_a   1.000
_cell.length_b   1.000
_cell.length_c   1.000
_cell.angle_alpha   90.00
_cell.angle_beta   90.00
_cell.angle_gamma   90.00
#
_symmetry.space_group_name_H-M   'P 1'
#
loop_
_entity.id
_entity.type
_entity.pdbx_description
1 polymer ?
#
loop_
_entity_poly.entity_id
_entity_poly.type
_entity_poly.pdbx_seq_one_letter_code
_entity_poly.pdbx_strand_id
1 'polypeptide(L)'
;SQAWYTENLRYYYLILPTVDGSLSRRFGFLITALSLFVSMFVMLRRKRVPGVARGPAWRLMGVIFATMFFLMFTPTKWVHHFGLFAAVGAAMAALATVLASPAVLRWSRNLMTVVTAVLFLLALCFATTNGWWYVSSYGVPFNNAMPKIGGITISTIFFALFTVSALYTMWLHFNSRSHGEGRIARAVTAAPIPLAAGFMVLVFLASMAAGVVRQYPTYSNAWANLRA
;
A
#
# COMPACT_ATOMS: atom_id res chain seq x y z
N SER A 1 4.63 -20.58 21.81
CA SER A 1 3.94 -19.27 21.81
C SER A 1 4.96 -18.16 21.96
N GLN A 2 4.76 -17.05 21.25
CA GLN A 2 5.63 -15.89 21.33
C GLN A 2 5.04 -14.89 22.33
N ALA A 3 5.93 -14.26 23.11
CA ALA A 3 5.50 -13.27 24.10
C ALA A 3 4.94 -12.01 23.46
N TRP A 4 4.08 -11.29 24.17
CA TRP A 4 3.43 -10.06 23.69
C TRP A 4 4.45 -8.96 23.29
N TYR A 5 5.57 -8.86 23.97
CA TYR A 5 6.63 -7.88 23.72
C TYR A 5 7.48 -8.19 22.47
N THR A 6 7.30 -9.36 21.85
CA THR A 6 8.00 -9.72 20.60
C THR A 6 7.23 -9.33 19.34
N GLU A 7 6.27 -8.40 19.45
CA GLU A 7 5.45 -7.95 18.30
C GLU A 7 6.29 -7.36 17.15
N ASN A 8 7.48 -6.83 17.46
CA ASN A 8 8.43 -6.37 16.46
C ASN A 8 8.79 -7.45 15.41
N LEU A 9 8.71 -8.74 15.74
CA LEU A 9 8.97 -9.83 14.81
C LEU A 9 8.00 -9.83 13.63
N ARG A 10 6.71 -9.48 13.84
CA ARG A 10 5.72 -9.40 12.77
C ARG A 10 6.10 -8.35 11.73
N TYR A 11 6.57 -7.19 12.17
CA TYR A 11 7.03 -6.12 11.30
C TYR A 11 8.35 -6.46 10.62
N TYR A 12 9.23 -7.16 11.34
CA TYR A 12 10.47 -7.67 10.77
C TYR A 12 10.19 -8.65 9.62
N TYR A 13 9.29 -9.64 9.82
CA TYR A 13 8.88 -10.56 8.76
C TYR A 13 8.20 -9.85 7.58
N LEU A 14 7.50 -8.76 7.81
CA LEU A 14 6.90 -7.97 6.74
C LEU A 14 7.94 -7.33 5.81
N ILE A 15 9.10 -6.95 6.34
CA ILE A 15 10.17 -6.31 5.55
C ILE A 15 11.19 -7.30 4.97
N LEU A 16 11.18 -8.56 5.39
CA LEU A 16 12.03 -9.57 4.79
C LEU A 16 11.61 -9.89 3.34
N PRO A 17 12.59 -10.14 2.42
CA PRO A 17 12.29 -10.52 1.05
C PRO A 17 11.90 -12.01 0.94
N THR A 18 10.94 -12.42 1.73
CA THR A 18 10.37 -13.77 1.79
C THR A 18 8.90 -13.76 1.40
N VAL A 19 8.26 -14.94 1.37
CA VAL A 19 6.81 -15.05 1.12
C VAL A 19 6.01 -14.28 2.16
N ASP A 20 6.46 -14.22 3.41
CA ASP A 20 5.82 -13.43 4.47
C ASP A 20 5.86 -11.93 4.19
N GLY A 21 7.00 -11.42 3.75
CA GLY A 21 7.19 -10.04 3.33
C GLY A 21 6.93 -9.81 1.85
N SER A 22 6.07 -10.59 1.21
CA SER A 22 5.76 -10.45 -0.21
C SER A 22 5.06 -9.13 -0.55
N LEU A 23 5.17 -8.74 -1.81
CA LEU A 23 4.68 -7.50 -2.38
C LEU A 23 3.23 -7.16 -1.95
N SER A 24 2.31 -8.14 -2.04
CA SER A 24 0.91 -7.97 -1.67
C SER A 24 0.70 -7.61 -0.20
N ARG A 25 1.39 -8.31 0.67
CA ARG A 25 1.26 -8.14 2.12
C ARG A 25 1.85 -6.82 2.57
N ARG A 26 3.01 -6.43 1.99
CA ARG A 26 3.59 -5.11 2.24
C ARG A 26 2.64 -4.01 1.84
N PHE A 27 2.07 -4.10 0.64
CA PHE A 27 1.16 -3.06 0.15
C PHE A 27 -0.05 -2.90 1.08
N GLY A 28 -0.75 -3.97 1.42
CA GLY A 28 -1.94 -3.93 2.27
C GLY A 28 -1.69 -3.24 3.61
N PHE A 29 -0.59 -3.58 4.28
CA PHE A 29 -0.24 -2.96 5.56
C PHE A 29 0.27 -1.52 5.38
N LEU A 30 1.20 -1.28 4.46
CA LEU A 30 1.82 0.04 4.30
C LEU A 30 0.83 1.10 3.81
N ILE A 31 -0.11 0.74 2.91
CA ILE A 31 -1.14 1.70 2.46
C ILE A 31 -2.11 2.03 3.60
N THR A 32 -2.42 1.06 4.47
CA THR A 32 -3.25 1.30 5.67
C THR A 32 -2.52 2.24 6.64
N ALA A 33 -1.24 2.00 6.91
CA ALA A 33 -0.42 2.84 7.79
C ALA A 33 -0.28 4.27 7.24
N LEU A 34 0.02 4.42 5.94
CA LEU A 34 0.08 5.73 5.28
C LEU A 34 -1.27 6.45 5.36
N SER A 35 -2.36 5.74 5.08
CA SER A 35 -3.71 6.31 5.13
C SER A 35 -4.10 6.76 6.54
N LEU A 36 -3.74 5.98 7.55
CA LEU A 36 -3.91 6.34 8.96
C LEU A 36 -3.12 7.60 9.31
N PHE A 37 -1.84 7.66 8.91
CA PHE A 37 -0.98 8.81 9.17
C PHE A 37 -1.51 10.09 8.50
N VAL A 38 -1.86 10.03 7.21
CA VAL A 38 -2.42 11.16 6.46
C VAL A 38 -3.72 11.63 7.09
N SER A 39 -4.61 10.70 7.42
CA SER A 39 -5.91 11.02 8.03
C SER A 39 -5.75 11.67 9.39
N MET A 40 -4.92 11.11 10.25
CA MET A 40 -4.64 11.66 11.57
C MET A 40 -4.03 13.06 11.47
N PHE A 41 -3.02 13.23 10.62
CA PHE A 41 -2.32 14.51 10.46
C PHE A 41 -3.27 15.62 9.96
N VAL A 42 -4.11 15.33 8.95
CA VAL A 42 -5.05 16.32 8.41
C VAL A 42 -6.12 16.66 9.45
N MET A 43 -6.68 15.65 10.14
CA MET A 43 -7.75 15.87 11.13
C MET A 43 -7.26 16.54 12.42
N LEU A 44 -6.00 16.36 12.81
CA LEU A 44 -5.41 17.10 13.92
C LEU A 44 -5.20 18.57 13.55
N ARG A 45 -4.80 18.87 12.31
CA ARG A 45 -4.57 20.24 11.85
C ARG A 45 -5.85 21.00 11.48
N ARG A 46 -6.94 20.29 11.16
CA ARG A 46 -8.19 20.90 10.72
C ARG A 46 -9.33 20.60 11.68
N LYS A 47 -9.94 21.64 12.24
CA LYS A 47 -11.12 21.52 13.12
C LYS A 47 -12.32 20.92 12.40
N ARG A 48 -12.50 21.24 11.12
CA ARG A 48 -13.59 20.73 10.25
C ARG A 48 -13.02 20.40 8.86
N VAL A 49 -13.47 19.30 8.30
CA VAL A 49 -13.20 18.90 6.91
C VAL A 49 -14.54 18.69 6.21
N PRO A 50 -14.82 19.41 5.11
CA PRO A 50 -16.06 19.22 4.36
C PRO A 50 -16.25 17.78 3.93
N GLY A 51 -17.45 17.24 4.08
CA GLY A 51 -17.79 15.86 3.70
C GLY A 51 -17.29 14.76 4.64
N VAL A 52 -16.63 15.11 5.76
CA VAL A 52 -16.12 14.13 6.72
C VAL A 52 -16.81 14.26 8.08
N ALA A 53 -17.49 13.19 8.49
CA ALA A 53 -18.05 13.06 9.83
C ALA A 53 -16.94 12.77 10.84
N ARG A 54 -16.62 13.73 11.71
CA ARG A 54 -15.47 13.68 12.62
C ARG A 54 -15.51 12.49 13.58
N GLY A 55 -16.67 12.23 14.19
CA GLY A 55 -16.83 11.14 15.15
C GLY A 55 -16.53 9.76 14.54
N PRO A 56 -17.20 9.36 13.47
CA PRO A 56 -16.92 8.11 12.77
C PRO A 56 -15.45 7.99 12.30
N ALA A 57 -14.85 9.08 11.77
CA ALA A 57 -13.47 9.05 11.33
C ALA A 57 -12.49 8.78 12.49
N TRP A 58 -12.66 9.41 13.66
CA TRP A 58 -11.85 9.12 14.84
C TRP A 58 -12.06 7.71 15.38
N ARG A 59 -13.30 7.21 15.35
CA ARG A 59 -13.59 5.81 15.74
C ARG A 59 -12.89 4.82 14.81
N LEU A 60 -12.88 5.06 13.49
CA LEU A 60 -12.17 4.21 12.55
C LEU A 60 -10.66 4.16 12.84
N MET A 61 -10.04 5.31 13.10
CA MET A 61 -8.62 5.36 13.52
C MET A 61 -8.41 4.61 14.85
N GLY A 62 -9.29 4.81 15.81
CA GLY A 62 -9.24 4.11 17.10
C GLY A 62 -9.35 2.59 16.96
N VAL A 63 -10.21 2.10 16.06
CA VAL A 63 -10.31 0.66 15.74
C VAL A 63 -9.01 0.12 15.19
N ILE A 64 -8.34 0.84 14.29
CA ILE A 64 -7.04 0.40 13.74
C ILE A 64 -5.98 0.35 14.84
N PHE A 65 -5.86 1.38 15.68
CA PHE A 65 -4.93 1.37 16.81
C PHE A 65 -5.24 0.25 17.81
N ALA A 66 -6.51 0.05 18.15
CA ALA A 66 -6.93 -1.05 19.03
C ALA A 66 -6.58 -2.41 18.41
N THR A 67 -6.82 -2.61 17.11
CA THR A 67 -6.46 -3.84 16.41
C THR A 67 -4.94 -4.07 16.45
N MET A 68 -4.12 -3.04 16.21
CA MET A 68 -2.65 -3.15 16.34
C MET A 68 -2.24 -3.52 17.77
N PHE A 69 -2.86 -2.91 18.77
CA PHE A 69 -2.59 -3.21 20.17
C PHE A 69 -2.97 -4.66 20.53
N PHE A 70 -4.17 -5.11 20.14
CA PHE A 70 -4.61 -6.47 20.45
C PHE A 70 -3.85 -7.55 19.68
N LEU A 71 -3.29 -7.24 18.50
CA LEU A 71 -2.39 -8.16 17.79
C LEU A 71 -1.15 -8.53 18.60
N MET A 72 -0.71 -7.66 19.53
CA MET A 72 0.44 -7.97 20.41
C MET A 72 0.17 -9.20 21.30
N PHE A 73 -1.07 -9.52 21.59
CA PHE A 73 -1.45 -10.64 22.47
C PHE A 73 -1.71 -11.95 21.71
N THR A 74 -1.58 -11.96 20.37
CA THR A 74 -1.68 -13.21 19.61
C THR A 74 -0.50 -14.13 19.91
N PRO A 75 -0.71 -15.46 20.03
CA PRO A 75 0.33 -16.42 20.41
C PRO A 75 1.41 -16.60 19.33
N THR A 76 1.15 -16.15 18.11
CA THR A 76 2.08 -16.18 16.97
C THR A 76 2.18 -14.82 16.31
N LYS A 77 3.35 -14.50 15.72
CA LYS A 77 3.62 -13.19 15.10
C LYS A 77 3.67 -13.28 13.57
N TRP A 78 2.67 -13.95 12.98
CA TRP A 78 2.60 -14.13 11.54
C TRP A 78 2.07 -12.89 10.81
N VAL A 79 2.66 -12.58 9.66
CA VAL A 79 2.29 -11.43 8.81
C VAL A 79 0.85 -11.55 8.28
N HIS A 80 0.34 -12.77 8.07
CA HIS A 80 -1.03 -12.96 7.57
C HIS A 80 -2.11 -12.45 8.53
N HIS A 81 -1.81 -12.27 9.82
CA HIS A 81 -2.73 -11.62 10.75
C HIS A 81 -3.07 -10.17 10.37
N PHE A 82 -2.23 -9.51 9.56
CA PHE A 82 -2.58 -8.20 8.98
C PHE A 82 -3.81 -8.25 8.06
N GLY A 83 -4.29 -9.43 7.67
CA GLY A 83 -5.58 -9.60 7.02
C GLY A 83 -6.76 -9.04 7.80
N LEU A 84 -6.66 -8.91 9.14
CA LEU A 84 -7.64 -8.22 9.98
C LEU A 84 -7.88 -6.76 9.57
N PHE A 85 -6.89 -6.12 8.95
CA PHE A 85 -7.02 -4.75 8.47
C PHE A 85 -7.71 -4.62 7.11
N ALA A 86 -8.08 -5.71 6.42
CA ALA A 86 -8.58 -5.64 5.04
C ALA A 86 -9.77 -4.66 4.91
N ALA A 87 -10.82 -4.83 5.73
CA ALA A 87 -12.00 -3.96 5.67
C ALA A 87 -11.73 -2.56 6.24
N VAL A 88 -11.15 -2.49 7.45
CA VAL A 88 -10.90 -1.20 8.12
C VAL A 88 -9.79 -0.41 7.43
N GLY A 89 -8.81 -1.09 6.83
CA GLY A 89 -7.77 -0.48 6.01
C GLY A 89 -8.31 0.10 4.71
N ALA A 90 -9.23 -0.61 4.03
CA ALA A 90 -9.91 -0.07 2.85
C ALA A 90 -10.74 1.18 3.20
N ALA A 91 -11.50 1.15 4.30
CA ALA A 91 -12.23 2.31 4.78
C ALA A 91 -11.30 3.48 5.15
N MET A 92 -10.13 3.19 5.75
CA MET A 92 -9.13 4.20 6.06
C MET A 92 -8.50 4.79 4.79
N ALA A 93 -8.22 3.98 3.76
CA ALA A 93 -7.72 4.46 2.48
C ALA A 93 -8.73 5.35 1.76
N ALA A 94 -10.03 5.01 1.84
CA ALA A 94 -11.10 5.85 1.32
C ALA A 94 -11.18 7.20 2.07
N LEU A 95 -11.12 7.19 3.40
CA LEU A 95 -11.07 8.42 4.20
C LEU A 95 -9.83 9.26 3.86
N ALA A 96 -8.65 8.66 3.79
CA ALA A 96 -7.41 9.35 3.44
C ALA A 96 -7.47 9.96 2.04
N THR A 97 -8.13 9.31 1.09
CA THR A 97 -8.35 9.84 -0.26
C THR A 97 -9.15 11.15 -0.23
N VAL A 98 -10.23 11.20 0.56
CA VAL A 98 -11.02 12.43 0.73
C VAL A 98 -10.18 13.53 1.39
N LEU A 99 -9.44 13.16 2.46
CA LEU A 99 -8.61 14.10 3.23
C LEU A 99 -7.39 14.61 2.45
N ALA A 100 -6.86 13.80 1.52
CA ALA A 100 -5.75 14.17 0.63
C ALA A 100 -6.22 14.83 -0.67
N SER A 101 -7.52 15.07 -0.85
CA SER A 101 -8.05 15.67 -2.07
C SER A 101 -7.66 17.16 -2.21
N PRO A 102 -7.64 17.71 -3.43
CA PRO A 102 -7.38 19.13 -3.67
C PRO A 102 -8.36 20.07 -2.95
N ALA A 103 -9.60 19.62 -2.69
CA ALA A 103 -10.59 20.37 -1.92
C ALA A 103 -10.16 20.58 -0.46
N VAL A 104 -9.39 19.64 0.09
CA VAL A 104 -8.87 19.70 1.46
C VAL A 104 -7.43 20.21 1.49
N LEU A 105 -6.54 19.61 0.72
CA LEU A 105 -5.13 20.00 0.64
C LEU A 105 -4.92 21.03 -0.50
N ARG A 106 -5.35 22.26 -0.29
CA ARG A 106 -5.38 23.33 -1.32
C ARG A 106 -4.03 23.69 -1.95
N TRP A 107 -2.91 23.33 -1.31
CA TRP A 107 -1.57 23.68 -1.76
C TRP A 107 -0.93 22.52 -2.51
N SER A 108 -0.44 22.75 -3.72
CA SER A 108 0.26 21.77 -4.55
C SER A 108 1.38 21.04 -3.78
N ARG A 109 2.13 21.74 -2.93
CA ARG A 109 3.16 21.13 -2.08
C ARG A 109 2.63 20.04 -1.16
N ASN A 110 1.43 20.23 -0.57
CA ASN A 110 0.83 19.24 0.33
C ASN A 110 0.31 18.02 -0.45
N LEU A 111 -0.25 18.24 -1.63
CA LEU A 111 -0.68 17.18 -2.54
C LEU A 111 0.51 16.37 -3.02
N MET A 112 1.59 17.03 -3.45
CA MET A 112 2.82 16.38 -3.89
C MET A 112 3.51 15.62 -2.76
N THR A 113 3.41 16.07 -1.50
CA THR A 113 3.90 15.30 -0.35
C THR A 113 3.20 13.93 -0.26
N VAL A 114 1.89 13.86 -0.48
CA VAL A 114 1.16 12.60 -0.49
C VAL A 114 1.57 11.71 -1.67
N VAL A 115 1.73 12.28 -2.87
CA VAL A 115 2.23 11.56 -4.05
C VAL A 115 3.62 10.98 -3.78
N THR A 116 4.52 11.78 -3.22
CA THR A 116 5.88 11.37 -2.85
C THR A 116 5.86 10.21 -1.86
N ALA A 117 5.01 10.29 -0.83
CA ALA A 117 4.86 9.21 0.15
C ALA A 117 4.31 7.92 -0.49
N VAL A 118 3.36 8.01 -1.42
CA VAL A 118 2.83 6.85 -2.16
C VAL A 118 3.91 6.23 -3.06
N LEU A 119 4.71 7.04 -3.75
CA LEU A 119 5.81 6.53 -4.59
C LEU A 119 6.87 5.81 -3.75
N PHE A 120 7.22 6.35 -2.58
CA PHE A 120 8.12 5.69 -1.63
C PHE A 120 7.53 4.35 -1.14
N LEU A 121 6.25 4.34 -0.79
CA LEU A 121 5.54 3.13 -0.40
C LEU A 121 5.60 2.07 -1.51
N LEU A 122 5.34 2.44 -2.75
CA LEU A 122 5.43 1.52 -3.89
C LEU A 122 6.86 1.00 -4.09
N ALA A 123 7.89 1.86 -3.93
CA ALA A 123 9.28 1.42 -3.96
C ALA A 123 9.56 0.34 -2.91
N LEU A 124 9.09 0.53 -1.66
CA LEU A 124 9.20 -0.46 -0.59
C LEU A 124 8.44 -1.75 -0.88
N CYS A 125 7.23 -1.64 -1.46
CA CYS A 125 6.43 -2.80 -1.82
C CYS A 125 7.11 -3.66 -2.88
N PHE A 126 7.73 -3.06 -3.90
CA PHE A 126 8.41 -3.79 -4.97
C PHE A 126 9.85 -4.21 -4.62
N ALA A 127 10.38 -3.80 -3.46
CA ALA A 127 11.70 -4.24 -2.96
C ALA A 127 11.65 -5.64 -2.33
N THR A 128 10.83 -6.53 -2.88
CA THR A 128 10.66 -7.90 -2.43
C THR A 128 10.16 -8.80 -3.55
N THR A 129 9.92 -10.06 -3.25
CA THR A 129 9.37 -11.04 -4.18
C THR A 129 7.86 -10.90 -4.33
N ASN A 130 7.31 -11.38 -5.45
CA ASN A 130 5.87 -11.57 -5.65
C ASN A 130 5.45 -12.97 -5.15
N GLY A 131 5.93 -13.33 -3.95
CA GLY A 131 5.73 -14.65 -3.37
C GLY A 131 4.28 -14.92 -2.96
N TRP A 132 3.84 -16.13 -3.24
CA TRP A 132 2.55 -16.66 -2.85
C TRP A 132 2.79 -17.97 -2.10
N TRP A 133 1.87 -18.36 -1.22
CA TRP A 133 2.07 -19.55 -0.41
C TRP A 133 1.81 -20.86 -1.17
N TYR A 134 2.63 -21.88 -0.86
CA TYR A 134 2.47 -23.25 -1.33
C TYR A 134 2.37 -23.36 -2.88
N VAL A 135 1.52 -24.21 -3.35
CA VAL A 135 1.26 -24.45 -4.78
C VAL A 135 0.75 -23.21 -5.53
N SER A 136 0.18 -22.25 -4.81
CA SER A 136 -0.26 -20.98 -5.42
C SER A 136 0.90 -20.12 -5.93
N SER A 137 2.13 -20.40 -5.52
CA SER A 137 3.34 -19.74 -6.06
C SER A 137 3.77 -20.28 -7.42
N TYR A 138 3.37 -21.50 -7.79
CA TYR A 138 3.80 -22.12 -9.04
C TYR A 138 3.30 -21.33 -10.24
N GLY A 139 4.22 -20.98 -11.14
CA GLY A 139 3.91 -20.20 -12.35
C GLY A 139 3.66 -18.69 -12.12
N VAL A 140 3.56 -18.22 -10.88
CA VAL A 140 3.42 -16.80 -10.59
C VAL A 140 4.72 -16.07 -10.96
N PRO A 141 4.66 -14.99 -11.76
CA PRO A 141 5.85 -14.21 -12.12
C PRO A 141 6.53 -13.63 -10.88
N PHE A 142 7.85 -13.77 -10.83
CA PHE A 142 8.69 -13.23 -9.74
C PHE A 142 8.34 -13.75 -8.35
N ASN A 143 7.82 -14.98 -8.22
CA ASN A 143 7.47 -15.58 -6.92
C ASN A 143 8.67 -15.73 -5.97
N ASN A 144 9.87 -15.85 -6.52
CA ASN A 144 11.14 -16.02 -5.80
C ASN A 144 12.20 -14.94 -6.13
N ALA A 145 11.80 -13.89 -6.83
CA ALA A 145 12.68 -12.80 -7.22
C ALA A 145 11.97 -11.44 -7.16
N MET A 146 12.73 -10.36 -7.14
CA MET A 146 12.15 -9.02 -7.25
C MET A 146 11.61 -8.79 -8.67
N PRO A 147 10.41 -8.22 -8.82
CA PRO A 147 9.87 -7.85 -10.11
C PRO A 147 10.78 -6.87 -10.85
N LYS A 148 11.05 -7.17 -12.15
CA LYS A 148 11.95 -6.37 -13.00
C LYS A 148 11.42 -6.24 -14.42
N ILE A 149 11.76 -5.15 -15.09
CA ILE A 149 11.48 -4.84 -16.49
C ILE A 149 12.80 -4.45 -17.15
N GLY A 150 13.20 -5.14 -18.24
CA GLY A 150 14.44 -4.83 -18.93
C GLY A 150 15.71 -4.88 -18.06
N GLY A 151 15.73 -5.78 -17.05
CA GLY A 151 16.84 -5.91 -16.11
C GLY A 151 16.80 -4.96 -14.90
N ILE A 152 15.97 -3.90 -14.94
CA ILE A 152 15.83 -2.92 -13.85
C ILE A 152 14.69 -3.36 -12.93
N THR A 153 14.91 -3.36 -11.62
CA THR A 153 13.86 -3.69 -10.66
C THR A 153 12.79 -2.60 -10.63
N ILE A 154 11.52 -3.00 -10.51
CA ILE A 154 10.40 -2.06 -10.40
C ILE A 154 10.57 -1.17 -9.15
N SER A 155 11.15 -1.71 -8.08
CA SER A 155 11.51 -0.93 -6.89
C SER A 155 12.45 0.23 -7.22
N THR A 156 13.47 0.01 -8.04
CA THR A 156 14.40 1.07 -8.49
C THR A 156 13.68 2.15 -9.30
N ILE A 157 12.75 1.75 -10.18
CA ILE A 157 11.94 2.71 -10.95
C ILE A 157 11.10 3.59 -10.01
N PHE A 158 10.38 2.98 -9.07
CA PHE A 158 9.59 3.75 -8.10
C PHE A 158 10.46 4.60 -7.17
N PHE A 159 11.65 4.12 -6.81
CA PHE A 159 12.59 4.91 -5.99
C PHE A 159 13.13 6.13 -6.76
N ALA A 160 13.41 6.00 -8.04
CA ALA A 160 13.80 7.14 -8.89
C ALA A 160 12.65 8.15 -9.00
N LEU A 161 11.41 7.69 -9.24
CA LEU A 161 10.23 8.55 -9.27
C LEU A 161 9.99 9.24 -7.92
N PHE A 162 10.16 8.51 -6.81
CA PHE A 162 10.12 9.08 -5.47
C PHE A 162 11.15 10.19 -5.30
N THR A 163 12.40 9.96 -5.71
CA THR A 163 13.48 10.95 -5.57
C THR A 163 13.16 12.22 -6.35
N VAL A 164 12.74 12.10 -7.61
CA VAL A 164 12.34 13.25 -8.43
C VAL A 164 11.15 13.98 -7.79
N SER A 165 10.13 13.23 -7.34
CA SER A 165 8.95 13.79 -6.68
C SER A 165 9.32 14.49 -5.35
N ALA A 166 10.25 13.94 -4.58
CA ALA A 166 10.73 14.52 -3.32
C ALA A 166 11.46 15.84 -3.55
N LEU A 167 12.36 15.88 -4.54
CA LEU A 167 13.07 17.09 -4.94
C LEU A 167 12.09 18.18 -5.42
N TYR A 168 11.10 17.80 -6.24
CA TYR A 168 10.07 18.73 -6.69
C TYR A 168 9.20 19.23 -5.53
N THR A 169 8.81 18.35 -4.62
CA THR A 169 8.06 18.72 -3.40
C THR A 169 8.85 19.70 -2.55
N MET A 170 10.15 19.45 -2.36
CA MET A 170 11.03 20.34 -1.64
C MET A 170 11.15 21.72 -2.33
N TRP A 171 11.31 21.73 -3.66
CA TRP A 171 11.31 22.97 -4.44
C TRP A 171 10.01 23.76 -4.27
N LEU A 172 8.83 23.09 -4.28
CA LEU A 172 7.54 23.74 -4.02
C LEU A 172 7.42 24.32 -2.62
N HIS A 173 8.11 23.77 -1.62
CA HIS A 173 8.13 24.32 -0.26
C HIS A 173 8.91 25.63 -0.18
N PHE A 174 9.99 25.76 -0.94
CA PHE A 174 10.80 26.99 -0.99
C PHE A 174 10.20 28.05 -1.92
N ASN A 175 9.55 27.64 -3.00
CA ASN A 175 8.94 28.54 -3.97
C ASN A 175 7.41 28.60 -3.74
N SER A 176 6.96 29.46 -2.86
CA SER A 176 5.55 29.57 -2.38
C SER A 176 4.52 29.92 -3.46
N ARG A 177 4.81 29.79 -4.75
CA ARG A 177 3.89 30.11 -5.83
C ARG A 177 2.89 28.99 -6.05
N SER A 178 1.59 29.32 -6.00
CA SER A 178 0.54 28.44 -6.52
C SER A 178 0.66 28.41 -8.04
N HIS A 179 1.25 27.36 -8.59
CA HIS A 179 1.30 27.17 -10.04
C HIS A 179 0.03 26.42 -10.47
N GLY A 180 -0.61 26.92 -11.52
CA GLY A 180 -1.67 26.21 -12.20
C GLY A 180 -1.13 24.89 -12.75
N GLU A 181 -1.47 23.80 -12.09
CA GLU A 181 -1.05 22.45 -12.51
C GLU A 181 -1.72 22.06 -13.82
N GLY A 182 -0.97 21.43 -14.72
CA GLY A 182 -1.53 20.84 -15.92
C GLY A 182 -2.60 19.78 -15.60
N ARG A 183 -3.45 19.44 -16.58
CA ARG A 183 -4.56 18.50 -16.40
C ARG A 183 -4.11 17.14 -15.85
N ILE A 184 -2.96 16.61 -16.32
CA ILE A 184 -2.38 15.33 -15.86
C ILE A 184 -1.88 15.45 -14.42
N ALA A 185 -1.15 16.50 -14.08
CA ALA A 185 -0.66 16.72 -12.73
C ALA A 185 -1.82 16.79 -11.73
N ARG A 186 -2.90 17.51 -12.07
CA ARG A 186 -4.13 17.55 -11.25
C ARG A 186 -4.77 16.17 -11.07
N ALA A 187 -4.82 15.34 -12.11
CA ALA A 187 -5.40 13.99 -12.01
C ALA A 187 -4.58 13.08 -11.07
N VAL A 188 -3.24 13.09 -11.20
CA VAL A 188 -2.34 12.28 -10.36
C VAL A 188 -2.36 12.74 -8.91
N THR A 189 -2.38 14.05 -8.67
CA THR A 189 -2.43 14.61 -7.30
C THR A 189 -3.81 14.50 -6.67
N ALA A 190 -4.87 14.35 -7.46
CA ALA A 190 -6.23 14.24 -6.95
C ALA A 190 -6.53 12.91 -6.25
N ALA A 191 -5.90 11.82 -6.67
CA ALA A 191 -6.25 10.48 -6.20
C ALA A 191 -5.03 9.52 -6.10
N PRO A 192 -3.91 9.89 -5.45
CA PRO A 192 -2.70 9.05 -5.45
C PRO A 192 -2.92 7.70 -4.75
N ILE A 193 -3.70 7.66 -3.67
CA ILE A 193 -4.00 6.43 -2.92
C ILE A 193 -4.86 5.45 -3.75
N PRO A 194 -6.01 5.86 -4.34
CA PRO A 194 -6.79 4.99 -5.22
C PRO A 194 -6.03 4.54 -6.47
N LEU A 195 -5.20 5.39 -7.05
CA LEU A 195 -4.38 5.01 -8.21
C LEU A 195 -3.36 3.93 -7.84
N ALA A 196 -2.69 4.05 -6.70
CA ALA A 196 -1.79 3.00 -6.20
C ALA A 196 -2.55 1.70 -5.89
N ALA A 197 -3.72 1.78 -5.27
CA ALA A 197 -4.55 0.61 -4.98
C ALA A 197 -5.02 -0.07 -6.26
N GLY A 198 -5.53 0.68 -7.24
CA GLY A 198 -5.94 0.15 -8.55
C GLY A 198 -4.79 -0.51 -9.31
N PHE A 199 -3.62 0.13 -9.32
CA PHE A 199 -2.40 -0.44 -9.89
C PHE A 199 -2.04 -1.78 -9.24
N MET A 200 -2.08 -1.85 -7.90
CA MET A 200 -1.77 -3.09 -7.19
C MET A 200 -2.80 -4.19 -7.44
N VAL A 201 -4.09 -3.85 -7.54
CA VAL A 201 -5.14 -4.82 -7.94
C VAL A 201 -4.84 -5.39 -9.33
N LEU A 202 -4.46 -4.55 -10.30
CA LEU A 202 -4.06 -5.02 -11.64
C LEU A 202 -2.82 -5.92 -11.59
N VAL A 203 -1.82 -5.60 -10.78
CA VAL A 203 -0.63 -6.45 -10.57
C VAL A 203 -1.04 -7.82 -10.02
N PHE A 204 -2.00 -7.88 -9.08
CA PHE A 204 -2.49 -9.16 -8.54
C PHE A 204 -3.26 -9.97 -9.57
N LEU A 205 -4.21 -9.36 -10.26
CA LEU A 205 -4.98 -10.04 -11.28
C LEU A 205 -4.09 -10.58 -12.41
N ALA A 206 -3.11 -9.78 -12.85
CA ALA A 206 -2.12 -10.21 -13.83
C ALA A 206 -1.23 -11.36 -13.31
N SER A 207 -0.83 -11.31 -12.04
CA SER A 207 -0.03 -12.37 -11.41
C SER A 207 -0.81 -13.68 -11.31
N MET A 208 -2.10 -13.63 -10.92
CA MET A 208 -2.98 -14.77 -10.85
C MET A 208 -3.21 -15.37 -12.25
N ALA A 209 -3.56 -14.55 -13.23
CA ALA A 209 -3.79 -14.98 -14.61
C ALA A 209 -2.53 -15.64 -15.19
N ALA A 210 -1.36 -15.05 -15.02
CA ALA A 210 -0.09 -15.61 -15.46
C ALA A 210 0.23 -16.95 -14.76
N GLY A 211 -0.08 -17.08 -13.46
CA GLY A 211 0.04 -18.32 -12.71
C GLY A 211 -0.80 -19.42 -13.31
N VAL A 212 -2.10 -19.16 -13.55
CA VAL A 212 -3.03 -20.13 -14.16
C VAL A 212 -2.54 -20.59 -15.55
N VAL A 213 -2.16 -19.64 -16.42
CA VAL A 213 -1.66 -19.95 -17.77
C VAL A 213 -0.40 -20.81 -17.73
N ARG A 214 0.53 -20.53 -16.82
CA ARG A 214 1.80 -21.27 -16.69
C ARG A 214 1.65 -22.64 -16.02
N GLN A 215 0.63 -22.82 -15.20
CA GLN A 215 0.32 -24.12 -14.61
C GLN A 215 -0.24 -25.11 -15.63
N TYR A 216 -0.95 -24.64 -16.62
CA TYR A 216 -1.55 -25.48 -17.65
C TYR A 216 -0.49 -25.92 -18.69
N PRO A 217 -0.46 -27.19 -19.17
CA PRO A 217 -1.33 -28.32 -18.78
C PRO A 217 -0.79 -29.15 -17.60
N THR A 218 0.38 -28.80 -17.06
CA THR A 218 1.14 -29.66 -16.13
C THR A 218 0.40 -29.83 -14.80
N TYR A 219 -0.15 -28.73 -14.26
CA TYR A 219 -0.89 -28.74 -13.00
C TYR A 219 -1.86 -27.54 -12.93
N SER A 220 -3.08 -27.81 -12.54
CA SER A 220 -4.08 -26.78 -12.24
C SER A 220 -5.11 -27.32 -11.27
N ASN A 221 -5.19 -26.75 -10.08
CA ASN A 221 -6.22 -27.06 -9.08
C ASN A 221 -7.63 -26.88 -9.66
N ALA A 222 -7.87 -25.79 -10.39
CA ALA A 222 -9.16 -25.53 -11.00
C ALA A 222 -9.54 -26.62 -12.00
N TRP A 223 -8.60 -27.05 -12.84
CA TRP A 223 -8.85 -28.10 -13.84
C TRP A 223 -9.00 -29.49 -13.21
N ALA A 224 -8.22 -29.78 -12.17
CA ALA A 224 -8.38 -31.04 -11.42
C ALA A 224 -9.74 -31.09 -10.74
N ASN A 225 -10.20 -30.00 -10.12
CA ASN A 225 -11.54 -29.96 -9.49
C ASN A 225 -12.71 -30.01 -10.48
N LEU A 226 -12.52 -29.52 -11.71
CA LEU A 226 -13.55 -29.62 -12.75
C LEU A 226 -13.67 -31.02 -13.37
N ARG A 227 -12.64 -31.87 -13.21
CA ARG A 227 -12.61 -33.25 -13.75
C ARG A 227 -12.91 -34.30 -12.70
N ALA A 228 -12.92 -33.95 -11.42
CA ALA A 228 -13.30 -34.82 -10.32
C ALA A 228 -14.82 -34.90 -10.19
#